data_446c7f1b13393a1197a653dc1f20d331
#
_entry.id   446c7f1b13393a1197a653dc1f20d331
#
_cell.length_a   1.000
_cell.length_b   1.000
_cell.length_c   1.000
_cell.angle_alpha   90.00
_cell.angle_beta   90.00
_cell.angle_gamma   90.00
#
_symmetry.space_group_name_H-M   'P 1'
#
loop_
_entity.id
_entity.type
_entity.pdbx_description
1 polymer ?
#
loop_
_entity_poly.entity_id
_entity_poly.type
_entity_poly.pdbx_seq_one_letter_code
_entity_poly.pdbx_strand_id
1 'polypeptide(L)'
;MISTVKRGRPTKQNVVVEFDSNSVQLFRGSDLTFSDSLFEPMTTGTELDVILSTEGGVMPGTNMMLAGGPGSGKSTIVLDMLSKFTQQGLKVLFVSGEMDEIAHYKYCKRMPHIDCVQTLFLKNYSNNVKETLEFIFNEGYDVIAIDSIAEVLEMYKDAYRTTESAAELWFLGLQDKHKKGGNSRNYYTTFINIQQMTKAGDFAGSNRLKHMVDAFCHVTRSKDGLERSLYFSKNRDCDKDFKVFFSIYNGGVHYAFETANQND
;
A
#
# COMPACT_ATOMS: atom_id res chain seq x y z
N MET A 1 -21.05 35.06 47.08
CA MET A 1 -21.74 34.78 45.82
C MET A 1 -20.70 34.59 44.74
N ILE A 2 -20.46 33.36 44.31
CA ILE A 2 -19.46 33.03 43.26
C ILE A 2 -20.26 32.88 41.95
N SER A 3 -20.04 33.80 41.03
CA SER A 3 -20.67 33.82 39.71
C SER A 3 -19.97 32.79 38.80
N THR A 4 -20.69 31.78 38.41
CA THR A 4 -20.23 30.79 37.41
C THR A 4 -20.38 31.34 36.01
N VAL A 5 -19.26 31.66 35.36
CA VAL A 5 -19.21 32.04 33.94
C VAL A 5 -19.39 30.79 33.09
N LYS A 6 -20.53 30.66 32.42
CA LYS A 6 -20.76 29.64 31.38
C LYS A 6 -19.87 29.94 30.18
N ARG A 7 -18.85 29.12 29.93
CA ARG A 7 -18.07 29.14 28.67
C ARG A 7 -18.96 28.65 27.51
N GLY A 8 -19.37 29.57 26.65
CA GLY A 8 -20.07 29.26 25.42
C GLY A 8 -19.19 28.43 24.49
N ARG A 9 -19.79 27.45 23.80
CA ARG A 9 -19.18 26.64 22.76
C ARG A 9 -18.74 27.56 21.61
N PRO A 10 -17.46 27.47 21.12
CA PRO A 10 -17.03 28.32 20.01
C PRO A 10 -17.92 28.02 18.78
N THR A 11 -18.51 29.05 18.22
CA THR A 11 -19.24 29.01 16.96
C THR A 11 -18.30 28.60 15.84
N LYS A 12 -18.62 27.51 15.13
CA LYS A 12 -17.95 27.17 13.88
C LYS A 12 -18.16 28.32 12.90
N GLN A 13 -17.10 29.02 12.55
CA GLN A 13 -17.12 29.90 11.38
C GLN A 13 -17.30 29.00 10.16
N ASN A 14 -18.45 29.07 9.51
CA ASN A 14 -18.62 28.49 8.18
C ASN A 14 -17.78 29.33 7.22
N VAL A 15 -16.61 28.83 6.86
CA VAL A 15 -15.86 29.35 5.72
C VAL A 15 -16.66 28.96 4.48
N VAL A 16 -17.42 29.90 3.93
CA VAL A 16 -18.05 29.74 2.63
C VAL A 16 -16.93 29.85 1.61
N VAL A 17 -16.49 28.70 1.08
CA VAL A 17 -15.61 28.70 -0.08
C VAL A 17 -16.47 29.08 -1.29
N GLU A 18 -16.28 30.27 -1.84
CA GLU A 18 -16.95 30.67 -3.08
C GLU A 18 -16.54 29.71 -4.21
N PHE A 19 -17.54 29.14 -4.87
CA PHE A 19 -17.32 28.27 -6.03
C PHE A 19 -16.97 29.15 -7.24
N ASP A 20 -15.72 29.02 -7.71
CA ASP A 20 -15.29 29.64 -8.97
C ASP A 20 -15.54 28.70 -10.15
N SER A 21 -16.58 28.97 -10.91
CA SER A 21 -16.94 28.20 -12.11
C SER A 21 -15.86 28.21 -13.20
N ASN A 22 -14.97 29.22 -13.22
CA ASN A 22 -13.88 29.32 -14.17
C ASN A 22 -12.73 28.35 -13.85
N SER A 23 -12.70 27.82 -12.61
CA SER A 23 -11.72 26.81 -12.21
C SER A 23 -12.08 25.40 -12.68
N VAL A 24 -13.30 25.18 -13.21
CA VAL A 24 -13.77 23.87 -13.69
C VAL A 24 -13.19 23.61 -15.08
N GLN A 25 -12.36 22.58 -15.20
CA GLN A 25 -11.77 22.15 -16.45
C GLN A 25 -12.36 20.80 -16.89
N LEU A 26 -12.70 20.73 -18.18
CA LEU A 26 -13.18 19.50 -18.83
C LEU A 26 -12.13 19.07 -19.87
N PHE A 27 -11.81 17.80 -19.85
CA PHE A 27 -10.81 17.20 -20.76
C PHE A 27 -11.46 16.12 -21.62
N ARG A 28 -11.02 16.02 -22.88
CA ARG A 28 -11.20 14.83 -23.72
C ARG A 28 -9.98 13.94 -23.53
N GLY A 29 -10.09 12.65 -23.74
CA GLY A 29 -8.94 11.74 -23.67
C GLY A 29 -7.77 12.17 -24.58
N SER A 30 -8.08 12.75 -25.74
CA SER A 30 -7.08 13.32 -26.67
C SER A 30 -6.31 14.53 -26.12
N ASP A 31 -6.83 15.19 -25.09
CA ASP A 31 -6.23 16.39 -24.51
C ASP A 31 -5.21 16.02 -23.39
N LEU A 32 -5.17 14.75 -23.03
CA LEU A 32 -4.32 14.23 -21.97
C LEU A 32 -3.03 13.67 -22.56
N THR A 33 -1.91 14.09 -22.00
CA THR A 33 -0.58 13.60 -22.39
C THR A 33 0.16 13.17 -21.13
N PHE A 34 0.68 11.94 -21.13
CA PHE A 34 1.47 11.38 -20.05
C PHE A 34 2.79 10.84 -20.58
N SER A 35 3.76 10.62 -19.68
CA SER A 35 5.01 9.94 -20.02
C SER A 35 4.75 8.48 -20.36
N ASP A 36 5.47 7.94 -21.35
CA ASP A 36 5.41 6.52 -21.72
C ASP A 36 5.76 5.60 -20.53
N SER A 37 6.63 6.06 -19.64
CA SER A 37 6.98 5.33 -18.41
C SER A 37 5.80 5.01 -17.48
N LEU A 38 4.67 5.73 -17.61
CA LEU A 38 3.44 5.41 -16.87
C LEU A 38 2.80 4.10 -17.34
N PHE A 39 3.12 3.67 -18.55
CA PHE A 39 2.56 2.48 -19.19
C PHE A 39 3.54 1.30 -19.24
N GLU A 40 4.75 1.47 -18.69
CA GLU A 40 5.75 0.41 -18.58
C GLU A 40 5.60 -0.32 -17.23
N PRO A 41 5.23 -1.62 -17.23
CA PRO A 41 5.02 -2.35 -15.99
C PRO A 41 6.35 -2.59 -15.24
N MET A 42 6.30 -2.47 -13.92
CA MET A 42 7.39 -2.82 -13.03
C MET A 42 7.33 -4.33 -12.76
N THR A 43 8.31 -5.08 -13.26
CA THR A 43 8.30 -6.55 -13.20
C THR A 43 9.00 -7.08 -11.94
N THR A 44 8.55 -8.23 -11.45
CA THR A 44 9.27 -8.98 -10.41
C THR A 44 10.20 -10.04 -11.01
N GLY A 45 10.04 -10.34 -12.29
CA GLY A 45 10.73 -11.44 -12.97
C GLY A 45 10.26 -12.82 -12.47
N THR A 46 9.05 -12.90 -11.95
CA THR A 46 8.47 -14.14 -11.42
C THR A 46 7.06 -14.37 -11.96
N GLU A 47 6.48 -15.51 -11.61
CA GLU A 47 5.11 -15.87 -11.96
C GLU A 47 4.06 -14.88 -11.41
N LEU A 48 4.43 -14.05 -10.44
CA LEU A 48 3.56 -12.98 -9.95
C LEU A 48 3.17 -12.00 -11.05
N ASP A 49 4.08 -11.70 -11.96
CA ASP A 49 3.88 -10.67 -12.98
C ASP A 49 2.64 -10.94 -13.83
N VAL A 50 2.28 -12.22 -14.03
CA VAL A 50 1.12 -12.62 -14.83
C VAL A 50 -0.22 -12.21 -14.22
N ILE A 51 -0.30 -12.12 -12.87
CA ILE A 51 -1.54 -11.76 -12.16
C ILE A 51 -1.57 -10.30 -11.72
N LEU A 52 -0.44 -9.60 -11.80
CA LEU A 52 -0.34 -8.20 -11.38
C LEU A 52 -0.96 -7.27 -12.40
N SER A 53 -0.72 -7.51 -13.69
CA SER A 53 -1.41 -6.84 -14.79
C SER A 53 -1.44 -7.70 -16.06
N THR A 54 -2.22 -7.30 -17.06
CA THR A 54 -2.21 -7.92 -18.40
C THR A 54 -0.89 -7.71 -19.12
N GLU A 55 -0.19 -6.61 -18.80
CA GLU A 55 1.11 -6.26 -19.36
C GLU A 55 2.28 -7.01 -18.69
N GLY A 56 2.01 -7.71 -17.58
CA GLY A 56 3.01 -8.48 -16.84
C GLY A 56 3.83 -7.60 -15.88
N GLY A 57 3.38 -7.51 -14.62
CA GLY A 57 4.02 -6.69 -13.59
C GLY A 57 3.07 -5.64 -13.00
N VAL A 58 3.56 -4.82 -12.09
CA VAL A 58 2.77 -3.77 -11.44
C VAL A 58 2.77 -2.50 -12.29
N MET A 59 1.59 -1.98 -12.62
CA MET A 59 1.49 -0.72 -13.34
C MET A 59 1.85 0.47 -12.44
N PRO A 60 2.63 1.45 -12.94
CA PRO A 60 2.94 2.67 -12.18
C PRO A 60 1.68 3.42 -11.76
N GLY A 61 1.69 4.00 -10.56
CA GLY A 61 0.54 4.72 -10.00
C GLY A 61 -0.60 3.82 -9.52
N THR A 62 -0.43 2.50 -9.47
CA THR A 62 -1.41 1.58 -8.88
C THR A 62 -1.41 1.70 -7.35
N ASN A 63 -2.60 1.68 -6.77
CA ASN A 63 -2.78 1.48 -5.33
C ASN A 63 -3.29 0.07 -5.09
N MET A 64 -2.42 -0.78 -4.55
CA MET A 64 -2.69 -2.19 -4.29
C MET A 64 -2.79 -2.47 -2.80
N MET A 65 -3.69 -3.34 -2.42
CA MET A 65 -3.81 -3.86 -1.05
C MET A 65 -3.55 -5.36 -1.01
N LEU A 66 -2.66 -5.79 -0.13
CA LEU A 66 -2.45 -7.18 0.22
C LEU A 66 -3.09 -7.46 1.58
N ALA A 67 -4.16 -8.23 1.59
CA ALA A 67 -4.88 -8.60 2.80
C ALA A 67 -4.72 -10.09 3.11
N GLY A 68 -4.55 -10.43 4.38
CA GLY A 68 -4.41 -11.83 4.79
C GLY A 68 -4.20 -11.98 6.29
N GLY A 69 -4.40 -13.21 6.78
CA GLY A 69 -4.20 -13.55 8.19
C GLY A 69 -2.76 -13.36 8.68
N PRO A 70 -2.54 -13.32 10.01
CA PRO A 70 -1.20 -13.32 10.57
C PRO A 70 -0.38 -14.52 10.08
N GLY A 71 0.89 -14.30 9.74
CA GLY A 71 1.80 -15.36 9.29
C GLY A 71 1.51 -15.93 7.90
N SER A 72 0.61 -15.31 7.11
CA SER A 72 0.36 -15.73 5.71
C SER A 72 1.53 -15.45 4.77
N GLY A 73 2.43 -14.52 5.10
CA GLY A 73 3.62 -14.20 4.31
C GLY A 73 3.60 -12.83 3.64
N LYS A 74 2.63 -11.96 3.95
CA LYS A 74 2.46 -10.63 3.33
C LYS A 74 3.75 -9.80 3.29
N SER A 75 4.33 -9.53 4.46
CA SER A 75 5.57 -8.73 4.57
C SER A 75 6.73 -9.36 3.79
N THR A 76 6.82 -10.70 3.81
CA THR A 76 7.86 -11.44 3.09
C THR A 76 7.73 -11.26 1.59
N ILE A 77 6.52 -11.42 1.02
CA ILE A 77 6.26 -11.21 -0.41
C ILE A 77 6.58 -9.77 -0.81
N VAL A 78 6.11 -8.80 -0.02
CA VAL A 78 6.30 -7.38 -0.34
C VAL A 78 7.78 -7.01 -0.31
N LEU A 79 8.54 -7.43 0.70
CA LEU A 79 9.98 -7.18 0.75
C LEU A 79 10.73 -7.86 -0.41
N ASP A 80 10.32 -9.08 -0.80
CA ASP A 80 10.86 -9.79 -1.97
C ASP A 80 10.58 -9.01 -3.27
N MET A 81 9.34 -8.53 -3.47
CA MET A 81 8.99 -7.69 -4.62
C MET A 81 9.80 -6.39 -4.66
N LEU A 82 9.89 -5.66 -3.54
CA LEU A 82 10.63 -4.41 -3.46
C LEU A 82 12.12 -4.60 -3.77
N SER A 83 12.73 -5.70 -3.32
CA SER A 83 14.13 -5.99 -3.64
C SER A 83 14.35 -6.19 -5.14
N LYS A 84 13.42 -6.85 -5.82
CA LYS A 84 13.46 -7.05 -7.28
C LYS A 84 13.29 -5.74 -8.04
N PHE A 85 12.42 -4.87 -7.58
CA PHE A 85 12.27 -3.51 -8.13
C PHE A 85 13.54 -2.67 -7.92
N THR A 86 14.17 -2.76 -6.73
CA THR A 86 15.45 -2.08 -6.48
C THR A 86 16.56 -2.56 -7.43
N GLN A 87 16.61 -3.86 -7.74
CA GLN A 87 17.58 -4.41 -8.68
C GLN A 87 17.39 -3.90 -10.12
N GLN A 88 16.19 -3.44 -10.46
CA GLN A 88 15.89 -2.80 -11.74
C GLN A 88 16.15 -1.28 -11.73
N GLY A 89 16.68 -0.74 -10.64
CA GLY A 89 16.99 0.68 -10.50
C GLY A 89 15.81 1.55 -10.02
N LEU A 90 14.68 0.95 -9.64
CA LEU A 90 13.55 1.69 -9.09
C LEU A 90 13.86 2.13 -7.65
N LYS A 91 13.44 3.34 -7.32
CA LYS A 91 13.55 3.90 -5.97
C LYS A 91 12.38 3.40 -5.13
N VAL A 92 12.64 2.49 -4.19
CA VAL A 92 11.61 1.85 -3.38
C VAL A 92 11.74 2.19 -1.90
N LEU A 93 10.63 2.18 -1.19
CA LEU A 93 10.57 2.39 0.25
C LEU A 93 9.65 1.35 0.91
N PHE A 94 10.13 0.75 1.99
CA PHE A 94 9.30 -0.02 2.90
C PHE A 94 9.04 0.78 4.18
N VAL A 95 7.78 1.14 4.45
CA VAL A 95 7.34 1.80 5.68
C VAL A 95 6.87 0.74 6.65
N SER A 96 7.65 0.50 7.69
CA SER A 96 7.32 -0.46 8.73
C SER A 96 6.62 0.21 9.91
N GLY A 97 5.36 -0.10 10.12
CA GLY A 97 4.60 0.23 11.32
C GLY A 97 4.58 -0.90 12.34
N GLU A 98 4.87 -2.15 11.94
CA GLU A 98 4.83 -3.32 12.82
C GLU A 98 6.23 -3.75 13.30
N MET A 99 7.18 -3.90 12.38
CA MET A 99 8.53 -4.38 12.69
C MET A 99 9.42 -3.25 13.19
N ASP A 100 10.24 -3.56 14.18
CA ASP A 100 11.41 -2.77 14.58
C ASP A 100 12.66 -3.18 13.77
N GLU A 101 13.78 -2.51 13.99
CA GLU A 101 15.06 -2.74 13.32
C GLU A 101 15.58 -4.15 13.57
N ILE A 102 15.35 -4.70 14.76
CA ILE A 102 15.82 -6.05 15.12
C ILE A 102 15.02 -7.11 14.34
N ALA A 103 13.70 -6.94 14.29
CA ALA A 103 12.83 -7.84 13.54
C ALA A 103 13.15 -7.78 12.05
N HIS A 104 13.34 -6.58 11.49
CA HIS A 104 13.73 -6.38 10.09
C HIS A 104 15.11 -7.01 9.79
N TYR A 105 16.08 -6.83 10.66
CA TYR A 105 17.41 -7.45 10.51
C TYR A 105 17.35 -8.98 10.44
N LYS A 106 16.43 -9.61 11.21
CA LYS A 106 16.21 -11.07 11.12
C LYS A 106 15.65 -11.48 9.76
N TYR A 107 14.82 -10.63 9.13
CA TYR A 107 14.39 -10.85 7.75
C TYR A 107 15.56 -10.76 6.78
N CYS A 108 16.42 -9.74 6.87
CA CYS A 108 17.61 -9.61 6.03
C CYS A 108 18.56 -10.81 6.19
N LYS A 109 18.74 -11.33 7.41
CA LYS A 109 19.55 -12.55 7.63
C LYS A 109 18.98 -13.80 6.96
N ARG A 110 17.66 -13.92 6.90
CA ARG A 110 16.98 -15.04 6.23
C ARG A 110 16.88 -14.85 4.72
N MET A 111 16.76 -13.63 4.28
CA MET A 111 16.57 -13.22 2.88
C MET A 111 17.58 -12.10 2.53
N PRO A 112 18.86 -12.40 2.32
CA PRO A 112 19.89 -11.35 2.17
C PRO A 112 19.65 -10.38 1.02
N HIS A 113 18.90 -10.76 -0.01
CA HIS A 113 18.60 -9.91 -1.16
C HIS A 113 17.68 -8.71 -0.82
N ILE A 114 16.99 -8.71 0.34
CA ILE A 114 16.13 -7.59 0.76
C ILE A 114 16.92 -6.49 1.49
N ASP A 115 18.20 -6.65 1.76
CA ASP A 115 19.04 -5.67 2.45
C ASP A 115 19.21 -4.35 1.66
N CYS A 116 18.97 -4.40 0.35
CA CYS A 116 18.95 -3.22 -0.52
C CYS A 116 17.69 -2.36 -0.40
N VAL A 117 16.63 -2.82 0.28
CA VAL A 117 15.36 -2.10 0.41
C VAL A 117 15.48 -1.03 1.50
N GLN A 118 15.29 0.24 1.12
CA GLN A 118 15.21 1.33 2.09
C GLN A 118 14.00 1.13 3.01
N THR A 119 14.22 1.22 4.32
CA THR A 119 13.16 0.99 5.32
C THR A 119 13.03 2.17 6.26
N LEU A 120 11.79 2.67 6.42
CA LEU A 120 11.41 3.64 7.44
C LEU A 120 10.73 2.91 8.61
N PHE A 121 11.32 2.93 9.79
CA PHE A 121 10.70 2.42 11.01
C PHE A 121 9.81 3.51 11.62
N LEU A 122 8.53 3.47 11.28
CA LEU A 122 7.60 4.56 11.55
C LEU A 122 7.33 4.76 13.05
N LYS A 123 7.46 3.71 13.86
CA LYS A 123 7.33 3.79 15.33
C LYS A 123 8.28 4.80 15.97
N ASN A 124 9.45 5.00 15.36
CA ASN A 124 10.43 6.01 15.85
C ASN A 124 9.93 7.45 15.66
N TYR A 125 8.87 7.65 14.87
CA TYR A 125 8.27 8.93 14.52
C TYR A 125 6.78 9.01 14.89
N SER A 126 6.32 8.20 15.83
CA SER A 126 4.90 8.06 16.18
C SER A 126 4.21 9.36 16.56
N ASN A 127 4.94 10.32 17.15
CA ASN A 127 4.40 11.64 17.50
C ASN A 127 4.27 12.61 16.32
N ASN A 128 4.94 12.34 15.19
CA ASN A 128 5.01 13.20 14.01
C ASN A 128 4.76 12.37 12.73
N VAL A 129 3.88 11.38 12.82
CA VAL A 129 3.62 10.42 11.73
C VAL A 129 3.19 11.11 10.43
N LYS A 130 2.38 12.16 10.53
CA LYS A 130 1.90 12.93 9.39
C LYS A 130 3.06 13.64 8.69
N GLU A 131 3.78 14.45 9.42
CA GLU A 131 4.89 15.25 8.88
C GLU A 131 5.98 14.35 8.31
N THR A 132 6.24 13.21 8.97
CA THR A 132 7.22 12.21 8.51
C THR A 132 6.81 11.58 7.18
N LEU A 133 5.55 11.13 7.05
CA LEU A 133 5.09 10.53 5.81
C LEU A 133 4.93 11.56 4.68
N GLU A 134 4.43 12.76 4.98
CA GLU A 134 4.35 13.84 4.00
C GLU A 134 5.75 14.25 3.49
N PHE A 135 6.74 14.32 4.38
CA PHE A 135 8.12 14.60 4.01
C PHE A 135 8.71 13.50 3.12
N ILE A 136 8.67 12.24 3.59
CA ILE A 136 9.34 11.15 2.90
C ILE A 136 8.68 10.81 1.55
N PHE A 137 7.36 10.91 1.44
CA PHE A 137 6.67 10.68 0.15
C PHE A 137 7.03 11.75 -0.89
N ASN A 138 7.35 12.97 -0.45
CA ASN A 138 7.84 14.02 -1.33
C ASN A 138 9.26 13.78 -1.89
N GLU A 139 10.01 12.81 -1.35
CA GLU A 139 11.32 12.42 -1.89
C GLU A 139 11.24 11.71 -3.25
N GLY A 140 10.03 11.36 -3.71
CA GLY A 140 9.78 10.76 -5.02
C GLY A 140 10.27 9.32 -5.10
N TYR A 141 9.45 8.40 -4.61
CA TYR A 141 9.64 6.96 -4.75
C TYR A 141 8.76 6.43 -5.88
N ASP A 142 9.28 5.46 -6.62
CA ASP A 142 8.50 4.72 -7.63
C ASP A 142 7.51 3.78 -6.94
N VAL A 143 7.94 3.12 -5.86
CA VAL A 143 7.10 2.21 -5.08
C VAL A 143 7.27 2.47 -3.59
N ILE A 144 6.14 2.61 -2.89
CA ILE A 144 6.09 2.68 -1.43
C ILE A 144 5.21 1.54 -0.92
N ALA A 145 5.80 0.65 -0.12
CA ALA A 145 5.03 -0.38 0.59
C ALA A 145 4.84 0.01 2.06
N ILE A 146 3.65 -0.28 2.61
CA ILE A 146 3.26 0.11 3.97
C ILE A 146 2.78 -1.12 4.74
N ASP A 147 3.45 -1.46 5.83
CA ASP A 147 3.16 -2.62 6.70
C ASP A 147 3.02 -2.20 8.17
N SER A 148 1.79 -2.03 8.64
CA SER A 148 0.50 -2.13 7.98
C SER A 148 -0.22 -0.78 8.01
N ILE A 149 -1.27 -0.64 7.18
CA ILE A 149 -2.13 0.56 7.21
C ILE A 149 -2.74 0.75 8.60
N ALA A 150 -3.21 -0.33 9.23
CA ALA A 150 -3.84 -0.26 10.55
C ALA A 150 -2.93 0.44 11.57
N GLU A 151 -1.64 0.11 11.59
CA GLU A 151 -0.66 0.71 12.49
C GLU A 151 -0.43 2.21 12.18
N VAL A 152 -0.37 2.56 10.90
CA VAL A 152 -0.24 3.97 10.49
C VAL A 152 -1.44 4.78 10.94
N LEU A 153 -2.65 4.26 10.74
CA LEU A 153 -3.89 4.95 11.13
C LEU A 153 -4.00 5.07 12.65
N GLU A 154 -3.60 4.05 13.41
CA GLU A 154 -3.61 4.07 14.88
C GLU A 154 -2.61 5.12 15.40
N MET A 155 -1.36 5.10 14.91
CA MET A 155 -0.37 6.12 15.28
C MET A 155 -0.85 7.54 14.97
N TYR A 156 -1.51 7.73 13.81
CA TYR A 156 -2.08 9.04 13.45
C TYR A 156 -3.20 9.46 14.41
N LYS A 157 -4.12 8.55 14.75
CA LYS A 157 -5.22 8.81 15.69
C LYS A 157 -4.69 9.25 17.04
N ASP A 158 -3.69 8.52 17.55
CA ASP A 158 -3.09 8.78 18.86
C ASP A 158 -2.35 10.12 18.89
N ALA A 159 -1.51 10.38 17.88
CA ALA A 159 -0.72 11.61 17.81
C ALA A 159 -1.58 12.87 17.68
N TYR A 160 -2.64 12.81 16.87
CA TYR A 160 -3.46 13.99 16.55
C TYR A 160 -4.84 14.00 17.25
N ARG A 161 -5.11 13.01 18.12
CA ARG A 161 -6.37 12.86 18.88
C ARG A 161 -7.60 12.98 17.99
N THR A 162 -7.60 12.28 16.89
CA THR A 162 -8.62 12.37 15.86
C THR A 162 -9.41 11.06 15.71
N THR A 163 -10.38 11.03 14.81
CA THR A 163 -11.19 9.83 14.52
C THR A 163 -10.53 8.94 13.47
N GLU A 164 -10.87 7.67 13.47
CA GLU A 164 -10.43 6.73 12.44
C GLU A 164 -10.80 7.20 11.03
N SER A 165 -12.02 7.70 10.83
CA SER A 165 -12.46 8.24 9.54
C SER A 165 -11.62 9.44 9.07
N ALA A 166 -11.15 10.30 9.99
CA ALA A 166 -10.29 11.43 9.64
C ALA A 166 -8.87 10.96 9.30
N ALA A 167 -8.36 9.95 10.03
CA ALA A 167 -7.07 9.33 9.73
C ALA A 167 -7.08 8.65 8.34
N GLU A 168 -8.13 7.89 8.04
CA GLU A 168 -8.31 7.27 6.71
C GLU A 168 -8.37 8.30 5.59
N LEU A 169 -9.15 9.38 5.77
CA LEU A 169 -9.26 10.44 4.76
C LEU A 169 -7.93 11.12 4.49
N TRP A 170 -7.17 11.43 5.55
CA TRP A 170 -5.84 11.99 5.41
C TRP A 170 -4.92 11.03 4.65
N PHE A 171 -4.86 9.77 5.07
CA PHE A 171 -3.95 8.78 4.50
C PHE A 171 -4.25 8.50 3.03
N LEU A 172 -5.53 8.30 2.69
CA LEU A 172 -5.96 8.10 1.31
C LEU A 172 -5.70 9.35 0.45
N GLY A 173 -5.92 10.55 0.98
CA GLY A 173 -5.61 11.80 0.31
C GLY A 173 -4.11 11.97 0.04
N LEU A 174 -3.25 11.54 0.99
CA LEU A 174 -1.81 11.55 0.82
C LEU A 174 -1.38 10.60 -0.31
N GLN A 175 -1.89 9.37 -0.32
CA GLN A 175 -1.60 8.41 -1.39
C GLN A 175 -2.11 8.88 -2.75
N ASP A 176 -3.35 9.37 -2.83
CA ASP A 176 -3.96 9.84 -4.09
C ASP A 176 -3.16 10.99 -4.71
N LYS A 177 -2.65 11.91 -3.88
CA LYS A 177 -1.79 12.99 -4.31
C LYS A 177 -0.52 12.48 -5.01
N HIS A 178 0.15 11.49 -4.44
CA HIS A 178 1.42 10.96 -4.96
C HIS A 178 1.22 9.98 -6.11
N LYS A 179 0.14 9.20 -6.09
CA LYS A 179 -0.28 8.32 -7.18
C LYS A 179 -0.49 9.09 -8.48
N LYS A 180 -1.03 10.30 -8.42
CA LYS A 180 -1.37 11.15 -9.58
C LYS A 180 -0.24 12.09 -10.00
N GLY A 181 0.98 11.84 -9.62
CA GLY A 181 2.11 12.67 -9.97
C GLY A 181 2.20 14.00 -9.20
N GLY A 182 1.63 14.06 -8.01
CA GLY A 182 1.45 15.19 -7.13
C GLY A 182 2.49 16.31 -7.20
N ASN A 183 2.06 17.54 -7.05
CA ASN A 183 2.89 18.75 -6.97
C ASN A 183 3.90 18.94 -8.12
N SER A 184 3.46 18.84 -9.38
CA SER A 184 4.28 19.08 -10.59
C SER A 184 5.49 18.13 -10.76
N ARG A 185 5.54 17.03 -10.08
CA ARG A 185 6.56 16.00 -10.29
C ARG A 185 6.00 14.95 -11.24
N ASN A 186 6.78 14.54 -12.22
CA ASN A 186 6.47 13.45 -13.15
C ASN A 186 6.63 12.06 -12.49
N TYR A 187 6.29 11.94 -11.20
CA TYR A 187 6.38 10.71 -10.45
C TYR A 187 4.98 10.18 -10.13
N TYR A 188 4.76 8.96 -10.52
CA TYR A 188 3.52 8.22 -10.24
C TYR A 188 3.84 7.12 -9.24
N THR A 189 3.80 7.47 -7.95
CA THR A 189 4.13 6.51 -6.90
C THR A 189 3.10 5.39 -6.86
N THR A 190 3.57 4.16 -6.95
CA THR A 190 2.78 2.95 -6.71
C THR A 190 2.77 2.64 -5.22
N PHE A 191 1.59 2.33 -4.68
CA PHE A 191 1.43 1.96 -3.27
C PHE A 191 1.07 0.48 -3.13
N ILE A 192 1.83 -0.23 -2.28
CA ILE A 192 1.55 -1.61 -1.88
C ILE A 192 1.22 -1.61 -0.39
N ASN A 193 -0.05 -1.71 -0.07
CA ASN A 193 -0.55 -1.59 1.29
C ASN A 193 -0.80 -2.96 1.90
N ILE A 194 -0.23 -3.23 3.06
CA ILE A 194 -0.50 -4.45 3.81
C ILE A 194 -1.60 -4.19 4.83
N GLN A 195 -2.57 -5.12 4.88
CA GLN A 195 -3.65 -5.10 5.86
C GLN A 195 -3.87 -6.49 6.45
N GLN A 196 -4.16 -6.55 7.74
CA GLN A 196 -4.53 -7.80 8.38
C GLN A 196 -6.00 -8.12 8.12
N MET A 197 -6.31 -9.42 8.03
CA MET A 197 -7.68 -9.93 8.10
C MET A 197 -7.96 -10.46 9.49
N THR A 198 -9.20 -10.36 9.92
CA THR A 198 -9.65 -10.94 11.17
C THR A 198 -9.57 -12.48 11.12
N LYS A 199 -9.66 -13.15 12.28
CA LYS A 199 -9.71 -14.61 12.35
C LYS A 199 -10.92 -15.20 11.63
N ALA A 200 -11.99 -14.42 11.47
CA ALA A 200 -13.19 -14.82 10.71
C ALA A 200 -12.99 -14.68 9.19
N GLY A 201 -11.86 -14.14 8.74
CA GLY A 201 -11.60 -13.91 7.31
C GLY A 201 -12.15 -12.59 6.79
N ASP A 202 -12.68 -11.73 7.68
CA ASP A 202 -13.16 -10.42 7.31
C ASP A 202 -12.02 -9.40 7.23
N PHE A 203 -12.20 -8.40 6.41
CA PHE A 203 -11.26 -7.29 6.28
C PHE A 203 -11.23 -6.46 7.58
N ALA A 204 -10.06 -6.34 8.18
CA ALA A 204 -9.86 -5.51 9.38
C ALA A 204 -9.63 -4.05 8.96
N GLY A 205 -10.69 -3.36 8.56
CA GLY A 205 -10.65 -1.96 8.12
C GLY A 205 -12.00 -1.54 7.56
N SER A 206 -12.13 -0.27 7.21
CA SER A 206 -13.36 0.22 6.63
C SER A 206 -13.53 -0.24 5.18
N ASN A 207 -14.77 -0.38 4.72
CA ASN A 207 -15.06 -0.64 3.32
C ASN A 207 -14.50 0.45 2.38
N ARG A 208 -14.30 1.68 2.89
CA ARG A 208 -13.68 2.77 2.13
C ARG A 208 -12.28 2.39 1.65
N LEU A 209 -11.41 1.86 2.50
CA LEU A 209 -10.06 1.40 2.13
C LEU A 209 -10.11 0.37 1.00
N LYS A 210 -11.03 -0.60 1.08
CA LYS A 210 -11.21 -1.62 0.03
C LYS A 210 -11.69 -1.03 -1.30
N HIS A 211 -12.57 -0.03 -1.26
CA HIS A 211 -13.11 0.57 -2.48
C HIS A 211 -12.12 1.50 -3.19
N MET A 212 -11.25 2.17 -2.43
CA MET A 212 -10.32 3.17 -2.97
C MET A 212 -9.08 2.59 -3.65
N VAL A 213 -8.75 1.32 -3.41
CA VAL A 213 -7.61 0.66 -4.08
C VAL A 213 -7.97 0.22 -5.50
N ASP A 214 -6.97 0.15 -6.38
CA ASP A 214 -7.13 -0.34 -7.76
C ASP A 214 -7.10 -1.86 -7.80
N ALA A 215 -6.28 -2.48 -6.95
CA ALA A 215 -6.15 -3.93 -6.85
C ALA A 215 -6.26 -4.41 -5.39
N PHE A 216 -6.98 -5.49 -5.16
CA PHE A 216 -7.15 -6.12 -3.85
C PHE A 216 -6.73 -7.59 -3.92
N CYS A 217 -5.57 -7.88 -3.34
CA CYS A 217 -4.95 -9.20 -3.30
C CYS A 217 -5.21 -9.88 -1.96
N HIS A 218 -5.63 -11.12 -2.01
CA HIS A 218 -5.74 -12.01 -0.86
C HIS A 218 -4.48 -12.87 -0.75
N VAL A 219 -3.83 -12.84 0.42
CA VAL A 219 -2.72 -13.72 0.75
C VAL A 219 -3.20 -14.73 1.76
N THR A 220 -3.27 -15.99 1.35
CA THR A 220 -3.85 -17.07 2.16
C THR A 220 -2.80 -18.09 2.59
N ARG A 221 -3.09 -18.77 3.68
CA ARG A 221 -2.37 -19.95 4.15
C ARG A 221 -3.38 -21.01 4.52
N SER A 222 -3.17 -22.26 4.05
CA SER A 222 -4.03 -23.39 4.38
C SER A 222 -4.04 -23.68 5.89
N LYS A 223 -5.07 -24.36 6.38
CA LYS A 223 -5.21 -24.69 7.82
C LYS A 223 -4.08 -25.57 8.35
N ASP A 224 -3.59 -26.49 7.54
CA ASP A 224 -2.43 -27.34 7.83
C ASP A 224 -1.10 -26.59 7.72
N GLY A 225 -1.13 -25.36 7.16
CA GLY A 225 0.03 -24.48 7.00
C GLY A 225 0.98 -24.85 5.88
N LEU A 226 0.64 -25.84 5.06
CA LEU A 226 1.51 -26.38 4.00
C LEU A 226 1.45 -25.51 2.76
N GLU A 227 0.26 -25.03 2.39
CA GLU A 227 0.07 -24.22 1.20
C GLU A 227 -0.08 -22.73 1.52
N ARG A 228 0.52 -21.92 0.68
CA ARG A 228 0.28 -20.48 0.63
C ARG A 228 -0.05 -20.08 -0.79
N SER A 229 -0.97 -19.13 -0.90
CA SER A 229 -1.34 -18.62 -2.21
C SER A 229 -1.77 -17.18 -2.15
N LEU A 230 -1.77 -16.55 -3.30
CA LEU A 230 -2.31 -15.21 -3.50
C LEU A 230 -3.19 -15.18 -4.76
N TYR A 231 -4.23 -14.36 -4.70
CA TYR A 231 -5.16 -14.13 -5.80
C TYR A 231 -5.82 -12.76 -5.63
N PHE A 232 -6.34 -12.21 -6.71
CA PHE A 232 -7.02 -10.93 -6.70
C PHE A 232 -8.54 -11.12 -6.68
N SER A 233 -9.25 -10.43 -5.77
CA SER A 233 -10.70 -10.27 -5.82
C SER A 233 -11.12 -8.99 -6.55
N LYS A 234 -10.16 -8.11 -6.81
CA LYS A 234 -10.29 -6.89 -7.60
C LYS A 234 -8.93 -6.58 -8.20
N ASN A 235 -8.86 -6.38 -9.50
CA ASN A 235 -7.67 -5.85 -10.15
C ASN A 235 -8.12 -5.09 -11.41
N ARG A 236 -7.85 -3.79 -11.49
CA ARG A 236 -8.24 -2.95 -12.64
C ARG A 236 -7.32 -3.14 -13.84
N ASP A 237 -6.10 -3.59 -13.58
CA ASP A 237 -5.07 -3.77 -14.60
C ASP A 237 -4.98 -5.22 -15.10
N CYS A 238 -5.78 -6.13 -14.56
CA CYS A 238 -5.80 -7.55 -14.94
C CYS A 238 -7.20 -8.15 -14.79
N ASP A 239 -7.65 -8.88 -15.82
CA ASP A 239 -8.92 -9.59 -15.86
C ASP A 239 -8.79 -11.10 -15.57
N LYS A 240 -7.59 -11.54 -15.20
CA LYS A 240 -7.27 -12.97 -15.01
C LYS A 240 -7.53 -13.41 -13.58
N ASP A 241 -8.39 -14.40 -13.40
CA ASP A 241 -8.70 -15.07 -12.13
C ASP A 241 -7.71 -16.20 -11.82
N PHE A 242 -6.41 -15.89 -11.84
CA PHE A 242 -5.41 -16.89 -11.49
C PHE A 242 -5.07 -16.84 -9.99
N LYS A 243 -4.76 -18.01 -9.47
CA LYS A 243 -4.20 -18.21 -8.15
C LYS A 243 -2.74 -18.61 -8.29
N VAL A 244 -1.86 -17.85 -7.64
CA VAL A 244 -0.44 -18.18 -7.58
C VAL A 244 -0.13 -18.78 -6.23
N PHE A 245 0.46 -19.95 -6.22
CA PHE A 245 1.01 -20.57 -5.02
C PHE A 245 2.41 -20.07 -4.75
N PHE A 246 2.80 -20.05 -3.49
CA PHE A 246 4.16 -19.68 -3.14
C PHE A 246 4.65 -20.42 -1.90
N SER A 247 5.96 -20.61 -1.85
CA SER A 247 6.67 -21.12 -0.68
C SER A 247 7.73 -20.13 -0.22
N ILE A 248 7.92 -20.04 1.09
CA ILE A 248 8.93 -19.19 1.72
C ILE A 248 10.02 -20.11 2.23
N TYR A 249 11.25 -19.85 1.85
CA TYR A 249 12.43 -20.61 2.26
C TYR A 249 13.56 -19.67 2.72
N ASN A 250 14.64 -20.25 3.22
CA ASN A 250 15.85 -19.46 3.50
C ASN A 250 16.47 -19.01 2.18
N GLY A 251 16.41 -17.72 1.91
CA GLY A 251 16.93 -17.12 0.68
C GLY A 251 15.87 -16.46 -0.19
N GLY A 252 14.56 -16.66 0.05
CA GLY A 252 13.56 -15.95 -0.74
C GLY A 252 12.17 -16.56 -0.79
N VAL A 253 11.46 -16.23 -1.86
CA VAL A 253 10.11 -16.72 -2.17
C VAL A 253 10.15 -17.38 -3.54
N HIS A 254 9.56 -18.55 -3.62
CA HIS A 254 9.32 -19.24 -4.89
C HIS A 254 7.84 -19.22 -5.21
N TYR A 255 7.50 -18.86 -6.43
CA TYR A 255 6.12 -18.76 -6.92
C TYR A 255 5.87 -19.85 -7.96
N ALA A 256 4.64 -20.35 -8.04
CA ALA A 256 4.21 -21.34 -9.02
C ALA A 256 2.70 -21.20 -9.29
N PHE A 257 2.29 -21.46 -10.52
CA PHE A 257 0.87 -21.62 -10.82
C PHE A 257 0.36 -22.98 -10.30
N GLU A 258 -0.96 -23.07 -10.11
CA GLU A 258 -1.62 -24.34 -9.92
C GLU A 258 -1.33 -25.23 -11.13
N THR A 259 -0.58 -26.30 -10.94
CA THR A 259 -0.50 -27.34 -11.96
C THR A 259 -1.88 -27.97 -12.00
N ALA A 260 -2.61 -27.77 -13.10
CA ALA A 260 -3.81 -28.57 -13.37
C ALA A 260 -3.41 -30.03 -13.18
N ASN A 261 -3.98 -30.71 -12.19
CA ASN A 261 -3.80 -32.14 -12.03
C ASN A 261 -4.20 -32.78 -13.36
N GLN A 262 -3.22 -33.25 -14.11
CA GLN A 262 -3.44 -34.18 -15.22
C GLN A 262 -3.87 -35.50 -14.60
N ASN A 263 -5.11 -35.58 -14.18
CA ASN A 263 -5.83 -36.81 -13.88
C ASN A 263 -7.13 -36.74 -14.68
N ASP A 264 -7.03 -37.13 -15.94
CA ASP A 264 -8.07 -37.74 -16.75
C ASP A 264 -7.52 -39.04 -17.36
#